data_a642d3f65d7cbc4d32465c0bbf9e77f6
#
_entry.id   a642d3f65d7cbc4d32465c0bbf9e77f6
#
_cell.length_a   1.000
_cell.length_b   1.000
_cell.length_c   1.000
_cell.angle_alpha   90.00
_cell.angle_beta   90.00
_cell.angle_gamma   90.00
#
_symmetry.space_group_name_H-M   'P 1'
#
loop_
_entity.id
_entity.type
_entity.pdbx_description
1 polymer ?
#
loop_
_entity_poly.entity_id
_entity_poly.type
_entity_poly.pdbx_seq_one_letter_code
_entity_poly.pdbx_strand_id
1 'polypeptide(L)'
;MKVTDQLLNLIFPSTCGVCGKIAKDYLCPRCKGKLQEIQTIKKQIKIRQEEDYVLLSVFSYQDRIRELLLNFKFHDEAYLAKMFAKILTENEKICRFLKSYDIIIPVPVYFTKKWKRGYNQTEQIAKEM
;
A
#
# COMPACT_ATOMS: atom_id res chain seq x y z
N MET A 1 13.49 5.72 18.17
CA MET A 1 13.51 6.84 17.21
C MET A 1 14.81 7.60 17.42
N LYS A 2 15.65 7.65 16.41
CA LYS A 2 16.97 8.33 16.51
C LYS A 2 16.75 9.85 16.43
N VAL A 3 17.57 10.63 17.15
CA VAL A 3 17.53 12.11 17.14
C VAL A 3 17.61 12.68 15.71
N THR A 4 18.33 11.98 14.84
CA THR A 4 18.41 12.28 13.40
C THR A 4 17.06 12.22 12.67
N ASP A 5 16.17 11.29 13.06
CA ASP A 5 14.85 11.15 12.43
C ASP A 5 13.91 12.30 12.85
N GLN A 6 14.08 12.81 14.08
CA GLN A 6 13.31 13.96 14.55
C GLN A 6 13.73 15.26 13.85
N LEU A 7 15.03 15.45 13.64
CA LEU A 7 15.56 16.62 12.94
C LEU A 7 15.17 16.60 11.45
N LEU A 8 15.25 15.44 10.80
CA LEU A 8 14.81 15.25 9.42
C LEU A 8 13.32 15.50 9.26
N ASN A 9 12.49 15.03 10.19
CA ASN A 9 11.04 15.30 10.18
C ASN A 9 10.67 16.77 10.43
N LEU A 10 11.55 17.54 11.05
CA LEU A 10 11.35 18.98 11.23
C LEU A 10 11.59 19.75 9.92
N ILE A 11 12.57 19.34 9.13
CA ILE A 11 12.93 19.99 7.86
C ILE A 11 12.08 19.42 6.70
N PHE A 12 11.81 18.11 6.71
CA PHE A 12 11.02 17.38 5.71
C PHE A 12 9.88 16.61 6.38
N PRO A 13 8.81 17.29 6.81
CA PRO A 13 7.70 16.62 7.45
C PRO A 13 7.01 15.64 6.48
N SER A 14 6.62 14.48 7.01
CA SER A 14 5.85 13.53 6.22
C SER A 14 4.53 14.15 5.77
N THR A 15 4.19 13.95 4.50
CA THR A 15 2.98 14.48 3.88
C THR A 15 2.01 13.35 3.54
N CYS A 16 0.72 13.65 3.58
CA CYS A 16 -0.33 12.74 3.16
C CYS A 16 -0.22 12.45 1.67
N GLY A 17 -0.01 11.19 1.28
CA GLY A 17 0.09 10.77 -0.11
C GLY A 17 -1.16 11.04 -0.96
N VAL A 18 -2.30 11.34 -0.31
CA VAL A 18 -3.58 11.61 -0.99
C VAL A 18 -3.79 13.10 -1.26
N CYS A 19 -3.45 13.99 -0.32
CA CYS A 19 -3.77 15.42 -0.42
C CYS A 19 -2.58 16.35 -0.24
N GLY A 20 -1.36 15.83 -0.04
CA GLY A 20 -0.13 16.60 0.13
C GLY A 20 0.01 17.37 1.45
N LYS A 21 -1.01 17.37 2.32
CA LYS A 21 -0.92 18.05 3.63
C LYS A 21 0.00 17.30 4.57
N ILE A 22 0.66 18.03 5.46
CA ILE A 22 1.47 17.42 6.53
C ILE A 22 0.61 16.42 7.30
N ALA A 23 1.08 15.21 7.42
CA ALA A 23 0.37 14.13 8.11
C ALA A 23 1.36 13.09 8.65
N LYS A 24 1.14 12.67 9.88
CA LYS A 24 1.83 11.54 10.47
C LYS A 24 1.46 10.27 9.68
N ASP A 25 2.43 9.41 9.47
CA ASP A 25 2.25 8.12 8.77
C ASP A 25 1.74 8.20 7.32
N TYR A 26 2.02 9.31 6.63
CA TYR A 26 1.70 9.52 5.22
C TYR A 26 0.20 9.45 4.87
N LEU A 27 -0.71 9.50 5.86
CA LEU A 27 -2.15 9.46 5.65
C LEU A 27 -2.87 10.31 6.71
N CYS A 28 -3.49 11.41 6.31
CA CYS A 28 -4.26 12.23 7.23
C CYS A 28 -5.63 11.61 7.56
N PRO A 29 -6.23 11.92 8.72
CA PRO A 29 -7.51 11.33 9.14
C PRO A 29 -8.65 11.52 8.12
N ARG A 30 -8.72 12.69 7.50
CA ARG A 30 -9.73 13.01 6.47
C ARG A 30 -9.60 12.10 5.23
N CYS A 31 -8.38 11.93 4.74
CA CYS A 31 -8.13 11.07 3.57
C CYS A 31 -8.30 9.60 3.92
N LYS A 32 -7.93 9.20 5.14
CA LYS A 32 -8.17 7.85 5.65
C LYS A 32 -9.67 7.51 5.60
N GLY A 33 -10.54 8.37 6.13
CA GLY A 33 -12.00 8.17 6.09
C GLY A 33 -12.51 8.01 4.65
N LYS A 34 -12.11 8.91 3.75
CA LYS A 34 -12.50 8.82 2.33
C LYS A 34 -12.03 7.52 1.64
N LEU A 35 -10.82 7.07 1.93
CA LEU A 35 -10.32 5.81 1.38
C LEU A 35 -11.07 4.61 1.96
N GLN A 36 -11.47 4.65 3.22
CA GLN A 36 -12.28 3.60 3.84
C GLN A 36 -13.69 3.51 3.21
N GLU A 37 -14.31 4.65 2.89
CA GLU A 37 -15.62 4.71 2.22
C GLU A 37 -15.60 4.06 0.83
N ILE A 38 -14.50 4.18 0.07
CA ILE A 38 -14.34 3.61 -1.26
C ILE A 38 -13.70 2.21 -1.27
N GLN A 39 -13.39 1.66 -0.09
CA GLN A 39 -12.90 0.29 0.03
C GLN A 39 -13.98 -0.70 -0.42
N THR A 40 -13.69 -1.40 -1.49
CA THR A 40 -14.55 -2.48 -2.00
C THR A 40 -13.82 -3.81 -1.79
N ILE A 41 -14.00 -4.41 -0.63
CA ILE A 41 -13.38 -5.71 -0.35
C ILE A 41 -14.17 -6.80 -1.07
N LYS A 42 -13.62 -7.28 -2.17
CA LYS A 42 -14.17 -8.40 -2.92
C LYS A 42 -13.31 -9.63 -2.71
N LYS A 43 -13.89 -10.68 -2.18
CA LYS A 43 -13.30 -12.01 -2.11
C LYS A 43 -13.84 -12.83 -3.27
N GLN A 44 -12.96 -13.32 -4.14
CA GLN A 44 -13.31 -14.23 -5.21
C GLN A 44 -12.57 -15.56 -4.99
N ILE A 45 -13.29 -16.64 -5.02
CA ILE A 45 -12.72 -18.00 -5.06
C ILE A 45 -12.73 -18.40 -6.51
N LYS A 46 -11.56 -18.67 -7.08
CA LYS A 46 -11.44 -19.21 -8.43
C LYS A 46 -10.97 -20.66 -8.32
N ILE A 47 -11.75 -21.54 -8.89
CA ILE A 47 -11.42 -22.96 -9.03
C ILE A 47 -10.75 -23.13 -10.38
N ARG A 48 -9.50 -23.56 -10.38
CA ARG A 48 -8.79 -23.91 -11.61
C ARG A 48 -8.33 -25.35 -11.47
N GLN A 49 -8.85 -26.20 -12.29
CA GLN A 49 -8.66 -27.65 -12.47
C GLN A 49 -8.04 -28.50 -11.34
N GLU A 50 -7.20 -27.97 -10.45
CA GLU A 50 -6.56 -28.72 -9.34
C GLU A 50 -6.33 -27.89 -8.05
N GLU A 51 -6.52 -26.56 -8.07
CA GLU A 51 -6.25 -25.72 -6.90
C GLU A 51 -7.26 -24.59 -6.75
N ASP A 52 -7.82 -24.49 -5.54
CA ASP A 52 -8.65 -23.36 -5.12
C ASP A 52 -7.77 -22.20 -4.64
N TYR A 53 -7.90 -21.03 -5.24
CA TYR A 53 -7.24 -19.85 -4.73
C TYR A 53 -8.21 -18.72 -4.43
N VAL A 54 -7.88 -17.93 -3.43
CA VAL A 54 -8.69 -16.79 -3.00
C VAL A 54 -8.04 -15.50 -3.47
N LEU A 55 -8.77 -14.73 -4.26
CA LEU A 55 -8.37 -13.37 -4.64
C LEU A 55 -9.08 -12.36 -3.74
N LEU A 56 -8.31 -11.60 -2.97
CA LEU A 56 -8.80 -10.48 -2.17
C LEU A 56 -8.47 -9.16 -2.88
N SER A 57 -9.50 -8.47 -3.37
CA SER A 57 -9.36 -7.13 -3.94
C SER A 57 -9.86 -6.09 -2.93
N VAL A 58 -9.03 -5.08 -2.64
CA VAL A 58 -9.32 -4.07 -1.61
C VAL A 58 -9.97 -2.81 -2.19
N PHE A 59 -9.56 -2.42 -3.38
CA PHE A 59 -10.06 -1.23 -4.06
C PHE A 59 -10.42 -1.52 -5.52
N SER A 60 -11.40 -0.77 -6.03
CA SER A 60 -11.58 -0.66 -7.47
C SER A 60 -10.51 0.24 -8.08
N TYR A 61 -9.98 -0.14 -9.26
CA TYR A 61 -8.97 0.64 -9.97
C TYR A 61 -9.61 1.82 -10.70
N GLN A 62 -9.99 2.85 -9.95
CA GLN A 62 -10.71 4.02 -10.47
C GLN A 62 -10.20 5.29 -9.79
N ASP A 63 -10.42 6.42 -10.42
CA ASP A 63 -10.21 7.77 -9.88
C ASP A 63 -8.93 7.92 -9.05
N ARG A 64 -9.10 8.28 -7.79
CA ARG A 64 -8.00 8.55 -6.86
C ARG A 64 -7.09 7.34 -6.61
N ILE A 65 -7.64 6.13 -6.56
CA ILE A 65 -6.83 4.91 -6.38
C ILE A 65 -5.93 4.68 -7.58
N ARG A 66 -6.45 4.90 -8.79
CA ARG A 66 -5.65 4.83 -10.01
C ARG A 66 -4.50 5.85 -9.99
N GLU A 67 -4.77 7.10 -9.61
CA GLU A 67 -3.75 8.16 -9.49
C GLU A 67 -2.65 7.78 -8.49
N LEU A 68 -3.02 7.37 -7.27
CA LEU A 68 -2.08 6.94 -6.24
C LEU A 68 -1.19 5.76 -6.68
N LEU A 69 -1.78 4.78 -7.36
CA LEU A 69 -1.03 3.64 -7.88
C LEU A 69 -0.10 4.03 -9.04
N LEU A 70 -0.49 4.98 -9.88
CA LEU A 70 0.38 5.51 -10.94
C LEU A 70 1.56 6.29 -10.34
N ASN A 71 1.31 7.14 -9.35
CA ASN A 71 2.35 7.85 -8.62
C ASN A 71 3.33 6.89 -7.98
N PHE A 72 2.82 5.88 -7.28
CA PHE A 72 3.63 4.84 -6.66
C PHE A 72 4.45 4.02 -7.68
N LYS A 73 3.99 3.89 -8.91
CA LYS A 73 4.70 3.14 -9.96
C LYS A 73 5.70 3.96 -10.76
N PHE A 74 5.48 5.26 -10.93
CA PHE A 74 6.18 6.03 -11.96
C PHE A 74 6.76 7.36 -11.49
N HIS A 75 6.49 7.81 -10.25
CA HIS A 75 6.92 9.12 -9.77
C HIS A 75 7.80 9.06 -8.50
N ASP A 76 8.51 7.94 -8.29
CA ASP A 76 9.42 7.73 -7.14
C ASP A 76 8.80 7.96 -5.75
N GLU A 77 7.48 7.83 -5.63
CA GLU A 77 6.76 7.99 -4.38
C GLU A 77 6.77 6.69 -3.54
N ALA A 78 7.97 6.15 -3.28
CA ALA A 78 8.15 4.92 -2.51
C ALA A 78 7.52 4.99 -1.10
N TYR A 79 7.40 6.19 -0.51
CA TYR A 79 6.75 6.42 0.79
C TYR A 79 5.27 6.01 0.81
N LEU A 80 4.61 5.96 -0.35
CA LEU A 80 3.23 5.46 -0.47
C LEU A 80 3.09 3.99 -0.05
N ALA A 81 4.19 3.22 -0.04
CA ALA A 81 4.18 1.86 0.50
C ALA A 81 3.69 1.82 1.95
N LYS A 82 4.16 2.75 2.80
CA LYS A 82 3.73 2.87 4.20
C LYS A 82 2.23 3.17 4.30
N MET A 83 1.74 4.07 3.45
CA MET A 83 0.32 4.40 3.39
C MET A 83 -0.53 3.18 3.00
N PHE A 84 -0.14 2.46 1.96
CA PHE A 84 -0.87 1.26 1.52
C PHE A 84 -0.81 0.14 2.55
N ALA A 85 0.38 -0.13 3.13
CA ALA A 85 0.52 -1.13 4.19
C ALA A 85 -0.39 -0.81 5.39
N LYS A 86 -0.42 0.46 5.82
CA LYS A 86 -1.29 0.92 6.90
C LYS A 86 -2.77 0.70 6.60
N ILE A 87 -3.24 1.02 5.39
CA ILE A 87 -4.61 0.77 4.95
C ILE A 87 -4.95 -0.72 5.03
N LEU A 88 -4.02 -1.58 4.61
CA LEU A 88 -4.22 -3.04 4.62
C LEU A 88 -4.27 -3.60 6.04
N THR A 89 -3.34 -3.17 6.91
CA THR A 89 -3.20 -3.71 8.27
C THR A 89 -4.24 -3.18 9.26
N GLU A 90 -4.77 -1.97 9.05
CA GLU A 90 -5.81 -1.38 9.90
C GLU A 90 -7.23 -1.88 9.60
N ASN A 91 -7.45 -2.54 8.47
CA ASN A 91 -8.74 -3.14 8.17
C ASN A 91 -8.80 -4.56 8.75
N GLU A 92 -9.72 -4.79 9.69
CA GLU A 92 -9.84 -6.06 10.39
C GLU A 92 -10.08 -7.28 9.47
N LYS A 93 -10.86 -7.12 8.40
CA LYS A 93 -11.14 -8.21 7.46
C LYS A 93 -9.89 -8.60 6.68
N ILE A 94 -9.13 -7.58 6.22
CA ILE A 94 -7.87 -7.79 5.51
C ILE A 94 -6.83 -8.36 6.46
N CYS A 95 -6.71 -7.81 7.67
CA CYS A 95 -5.76 -8.27 8.67
C CYS A 95 -6.01 -9.73 9.06
N ARG A 96 -7.27 -10.14 9.27
CA ARG A 96 -7.63 -11.55 9.50
C ARG A 96 -7.29 -12.45 8.34
N PHE A 97 -7.54 -11.99 7.11
CA PHE A 97 -7.17 -12.73 5.89
C PHE A 97 -5.66 -12.93 5.80
N LEU A 98 -4.87 -11.88 6.03
CA LEU A 98 -3.40 -11.96 5.99
C LEU A 98 -2.85 -12.89 7.07
N LYS A 99 -3.39 -12.82 8.29
CA LYS A 99 -2.99 -13.68 9.41
C LYS A 99 -3.36 -15.16 9.25
N SER A 100 -4.18 -15.52 8.27
CA SER A 100 -4.49 -16.92 7.97
C SER A 100 -3.42 -17.61 7.12
N TYR A 101 -2.36 -16.90 6.74
CA TYR A 101 -1.24 -17.42 5.96
C TYR A 101 0.07 -17.25 6.71
N ASP A 102 0.97 -18.22 6.57
CA ASP A 102 2.28 -18.23 7.24
C ASP A 102 3.31 -17.38 6.52
N ILE A 103 3.13 -17.15 5.22
CA ILE A 103 4.11 -16.48 4.37
C ILE A 103 3.40 -15.48 3.43
N ILE A 104 4.01 -14.30 3.28
CA ILE A 104 3.62 -13.30 2.27
C ILE A 104 4.74 -13.23 1.24
N ILE A 105 4.40 -13.52 0.00
CA ILE A 105 5.35 -13.46 -1.12
C ILE A 105 4.98 -12.30 -2.04
N PRO A 106 5.82 -11.24 -2.12
CA PRO A 106 5.57 -10.15 -3.04
C PRO A 106 5.75 -10.61 -4.49
N VAL A 107 4.84 -10.21 -5.37
CA VAL A 107 4.97 -10.49 -6.80
C VAL A 107 6.22 -9.79 -7.35
N PRO A 108 7.17 -10.53 -7.95
CA PRO A 108 8.38 -9.93 -8.49
C PRO A 108 8.06 -9.06 -9.71
N VAL A 109 8.81 -7.98 -9.86
CA VAL A 109 8.81 -7.18 -11.10
C VAL A 109 10.01 -7.55 -11.95
N TYR A 110 9.87 -7.44 -13.26
CA TYR A 110 10.96 -7.71 -14.18
C TYR A 110 12.16 -6.80 -13.91
N PHE A 111 13.38 -7.33 -14.00
CA PHE A 111 14.63 -6.67 -13.59
C PHE A 111 14.79 -5.25 -14.19
N THR A 112 14.54 -5.08 -15.48
CA THR A 112 14.63 -3.76 -16.14
C THR A 112 13.64 -2.74 -15.59
N LYS A 113 12.44 -3.19 -15.17
CA LYS A 113 11.42 -2.33 -14.55
C LYS A 113 11.84 -1.94 -13.12
N LYS A 114 12.44 -2.87 -12.37
CA LYS A 114 13.01 -2.59 -11.05
C LYS A 114 14.13 -1.56 -11.14
N TRP A 115 14.97 -1.69 -12.16
CA TRP A 115 16.08 -0.76 -12.39
C TRP A 115 15.61 0.65 -12.76
N LYS A 116 14.60 0.76 -13.64
CA LYS A 116 13.98 2.06 -13.99
C LYS A 116 13.26 2.73 -12.82
N ARG A 117 12.66 1.96 -11.90
CA ARG A 117 11.84 2.45 -10.79
C ARG A 117 12.58 2.58 -9.48
N GLY A 118 13.79 2.00 -9.38
CA GLY A 118 14.56 1.93 -8.14
C GLY A 118 14.01 0.92 -7.13
N TYR A 119 12.75 0.47 -7.23
CA TYR A 119 12.13 -0.44 -6.28
C TYR A 119 11.05 -1.34 -6.88
N ASN A 120 10.70 -2.41 -6.14
CA ASN A 120 9.52 -3.22 -6.38
C ASN A 120 8.41 -2.80 -5.42
N GLN A 121 7.27 -2.35 -5.93
CA GLN A 121 6.15 -1.82 -5.17
C GLN A 121 5.60 -2.83 -4.15
N THR A 122 5.37 -4.07 -4.61
CA THR A 122 4.81 -5.13 -3.75
C THR A 122 5.78 -5.53 -2.64
N GLU A 123 7.09 -5.54 -2.93
CA GLU A 123 8.14 -5.77 -1.94
C GLU A 123 8.18 -4.66 -0.88
N GLN A 124 8.03 -3.38 -1.29
CA GLN A 124 7.99 -2.27 -0.35
C GLN A 124 6.76 -2.35 0.57
N ILE A 125 5.58 -2.64 0.01
CA ILE A 125 4.38 -2.81 0.83
C ILE A 125 4.54 -3.98 1.81
N ALA A 126 5.06 -5.13 1.35
CA ALA A 126 5.25 -6.31 2.20
C ALA A 126 6.25 -6.07 3.35
N LYS A 127 7.26 -5.20 3.15
CA LYS A 127 8.22 -4.82 4.21
C LYS A 127 7.61 -3.92 5.28
N GLU A 128 6.57 -3.17 4.94
CA GLU A 128 5.90 -2.24 5.86
C GLU A 128 4.70 -2.90 6.60
N MET A 129 4.36 -4.14 6.25
CA MET A 129 3.30 -4.94 6.87
C MET A 129 3.83 -5.78 8.03
#